data_f55b2aff71dfc9f3f63de4ece30a006a
#
_entry.id   f55b2aff71dfc9f3f63de4ece30a006a
#
_cell.length_a   1.000
_cell.length_b   1.000
_cell.length_c   1.000
_cell.angle_alpha   90.00
_cell.angle_beta   90.00
_cell.angle_gamma   90.00
#
_symmetry.space_group_name_H-M   'P 1'
#
loop_
_entity.id
_entity.type
_entity.pdbx_description
1 polymer ?
#
loop_
_entity_poly.entity_id
_entity_poly.type
_entity_poly.pdbx_seq_one_letter_code
_entity_poly.pdbx_strand_id
1 'polypeptide(L)'
;MRRTLFAALLLPSLLMAQSTAIRPHAEVKTGTAVEKLEIAGEASAFKVAAGTRIYVWAKIMGAADTTVTFIFTKGDKASKQELKVPRSPYRTHAYRTFRKGDEGEWTVKLIGDQEAELGSATFQVEIQ
;
A
#
# COMPACT_ATOMS: atom_id res chain seq x y z
N MET A 1 0.41 -34.95 55.44
CA MET A 1 0.51 -34.46 54.93
C MET A 1 0.68 -34.00 53.92
N ARG A 2 0.75 -33.69 53.65
CA ARG A 2 0.80 -33.14 52.89
C ARG A 2 1.02 -32.49 51.94
N ARG A 3 1.22 -32.08 51.36
CA ARG A 3 1.36 -31.40 50.63
C ARG A 3 1.52 -30.87 49.60
N THR A 4 1.62 -30.53 49.08
CA THR A 4 1.70 -29.94 48.28
C THR A 4 1.99 -29.35 47.38
N LEU A 5 2.10 -29.04 46.94
CA LEU A 5 2.31 -28.28 46.16
C LEU A 5 2.35 -27.84 45.12
N PHE A 6 2.55 -27.29 44.63
CA PHE A 6 2.52 -26.63 43.76
C PHE A 6 2.87 -26.07 42.82
N ALA A 7 2.87 -25.77 42.44
CA ALA A 7 3.14 -25.22 41.82
C ALA A 7 3.19 -24.46 40.91
N ALA A 8 3.21 -24.03 40.57
CA ALA A 8 3.19 -23.17 39.86
C ALA A 8 3.62 -22.84 38.68
N LEU A 9 3.63 -22.64 38.31
CA LEU A 9 3.87 -22.18 37.41
C LEU A 9 3.97 -21.49 36.52
N LEU A 10 4.19 -21.21 36.13
CA LEU A 10 4.23 -20.46 35.45
C LEU A 10 4.43 -20.05 34.42
N LEU A 11 4.49 -19.64 33.95
CA LEU A 11 4.56 -19.07 33.06
C LEU A 11 4.73 -18.37 32.26
N PRO A 12 4.99 -18.06 31.89
CA PRO A 12 5.08 -17.28 31.19
C PRO A 12 5.29 -16.84 30.25
N SER A 13 5.38 -16.64 30.08
CA SER A 13 5.46 -16.02 29.35
C SER A 13 5.54 -15.67 28.37
N LEU A 14 5.39 -15.68 28.14
CA LEU A 14 5.37 -15.23 27.30
C LEU A 14 5.44 -14.47 26.57
N LEU A 15 5.59 -14.37 26.53
CA LEU A 15 5.50 -13.55 26.06
C LEU A 15 5.75 -12.97 25.26
N MET A 16 5.81 -12.81 25.14
CA MET A 16 5.89 -12.15 24.63
C MET A 16 6.28 -11.85 23.71
N ALA A 17 6.27 -12.01 23.34
CA ALA A 17 6.66 -11.68 22.57
C ALA A 17 6.53 -10.91 21.77
N GLN A 18 6.33 -10.69 21.94
CA GLN A 18 5.98 -9.91 21.37
C GLN A 18 6.37 -9.34 20.43
N SER A 19 6.07 -9.44 20.08
CA SER A 19 6.53 -8.95 18.93
C SER A 19 6.43 -7.49 18.82
N THR A 20 7.50 -6.86 18.59
CA THR A 20 7.53 -5.45 18.30
C THR A 20 7.62 -5.21 16.82
N ALA A 21 7.57 -6.25 16.02
CA ALA A 21 7.68 -6.08 14.57
C ALA A 21 6.47 -5.35 14.02
N ILE A 22 6.70 -4.35 13.17
CA ILE A 22 5.65 -3.61 12.52
C ILE A 22 5.07 -4.48 11.42
N ARG A 23 3.75 -4.63 11.41
CA ARG A 23 3.07 -5.34 10.34
C ARG A 23 3.22 -4.52 9.04
N PRO A 24 3.58 -5.14 7.92
CA PRO A 24 3.69 -4.40 6.67
C PRO A 24 2.38 -3.71 6.32
N HIS A 25 2.47 -2.41 6.03
CA HIS A 25 1.30 -1.63 5.64
C HIS A 25 1.77 -0.38 4.92
N ALA A 26 0.86 0.29 4.25
CA ALA A 26 1.18 1.49 3.51
C ALA A 26 0.04 2.48 3.54
N GLU A 27 0.41 3.75 3.56
CA GLU A 27 -0.51 4.84 3.28
C GLU A 27 -0.46 5.05 1.77
N VAL A 28 -1.63 5.11 1.11
CA VAL A 28 -1.71 5.21 -0.35
C VAL A 28 -2.54 6.43 -0.70
N LYS A 29 -2.00 7.27 -1.59
CA LYS A 29 -2.67 8.50 -2.01
C LYS A 29 -2.56 8.62 -3.53
N THR A 30 -3.55 9.28 -4.14
CA THR A 30 -3.54 9.53 -5.58
C THR A 30 -3.48 11.03 -5.83
N GLY A 31 -2.89 11.42 -6.95
CA GLY A 31 -2.72 12.83 -7.26
C GLY A 31 -2.24 13.03 -8.68
N THR A 32 -1.95 14.29 -9.02
CA THR A 32 -1.54 14.63 -10.38
C THR A 32 -0.03 14.72 -10.55
N ALA A 33 0.73 14.70 -9.45
CA ALA A 33 2.19 14.77 -9.53
C ALA A 33 2.78 14.28 -8.21
N VAL A 34 4.07 14.01 -8.23
CA VAL A 34 4.86 13.73 -7.03
C VAL A 34 6.02 14.71 -7.01
N GLU A 35 6.15 15.44 -5.90
CA GLU A 35 7.19 16.44 -5.74
C GLU A 35 7.88 16.22 -4.42
N LYS A 36 9.22 16.11 -4.44
CA LYS A 36 10.01 15.95 -3.22
C LYS A 36 9.50 14.80 -2.36
N LEU A 37 9.19 13.68 -3.01
CA LEU A 37 8.71 12.46 -2.36
C LEU A 37 7.34 12.62 -1.68
N GLU A 38 6.55 13.61 -2.10
CA GLU A 38 5.19 13.80 -1.60
C GLU A 38 4.23 13.92 -2.76
N ILE A 39 2.99 13.52 -2.51
CA ILE A 39 1.95 13.65 -3.53
C ILE A 39 1.57 15.11 -3.69
N ALA A 40 1.37 15.54 -4.93
CA ALA A 40 0.86 16.86 -5.24
C ALA A 40 -0.44 16.70 -6.00
N GLY A 41 -1.35 17.68 -5.84
CA GLY A 41 -2.65 17.60 -6.46
C GLY A 41 -3.45 16.41 -5.97
N GLU A 42 -3.34 16.11 -4.69
CA GLU A 42 -4.02 14.95 -4.11
C GLU A 42 -5.52 15.07 -4.30
N ALA A 43 -6.14 13.99 -4.79
CA ALA A 43 -7.58 13.98 -5.01
C ALA A 43 -8.04 12.54 -5.17
N SER A 44 -9.34 12.33 -5.09
CA SER A 44 -9.97 11.05 -5.38
C SER A 44 -10.90 11.14 -6.59
N ALA A 45 -10.93 12.30 -7.24
CA ALA A 45 -11.70 12.50 -8.46
C ALA A 45 -10.87 13.39 -9.39
N PHE A 46 -10.70 12.94 -10.62
CA PHE A 46 -9.85 13.64 -11.58
C PHE A 46 -10.64 13.90 -12.86
N LYS A 47 -10.49 15.10 -13.37
CA LYS A 47 -11.04 15.49 -14.67
C LYS A 47 -9.83 15.96 -15.48
N VAL A 48 -9.39 15.13 -16.41
CA VAL A 48 -8.12 15.32 -17.07
C VAL A 48 -8.24 15.15 -18.57
N ALA A 49 -7.26 15.70 -19.29
CA ALA A 49 -7.18 15.49 -20.74
C ALA A 49 -6.65 14.09 -21.02
N ALA A 50 -7.02 13.56 -22.18
CA ALA A 50 -6.49 12.27 -22.62
C ALA A 50 -4.96 12.35 -22.68
N GLY A 51 -4.30 11.31 -22.20
CA GLY A 51 -2.84 11.25 -22.15
C GLY A 51 -2.24 11.77 -20.86
N THR A 52 -3.07 12.13 -19.88
CA THR A 52 -2.61 12.64 -18.60
C THR A 52 -2.23 11.48 -17.68
N ARG A 53 -1.18 11.65 -16.91
CA ARG A 53 -0.78 10.69 -15.90
C ARG A 53 -1.51 10.98 -14.59
N ILE A 54 -1.96 9.93 -13.94
CA ILE A 54 -2.42 10.02 -12.55
C ILE A 54 -1.45 9.18 -11.73
N TYR A 55 -0.97 9.75 -10.65
CA TYR A 55 0.07 9.15 -9.83
C TYR A 55 -0.54 8.52 -8.59
N VAL A 56 0.05 7.41 -8.17
CA VAL A 56 -0.20 6.85 -6.85
C VAL A 56 1.09 6.97 -6.07
N TRP A 57 0.95 7.41 -4.84
CA TRP A 57 2.08 7.58 -3.92
C TRP A 57 1.82 6.68 -2.72
N ALA A 58 2.88 6.12 -2.18
CA ALA A 58 2.74 5.28 -0.99
C ALA A 58 3.89 5.52 -0.04
N LYS A 59 3.56 5.51 1.24
CA LYS A 59 4.56 5.44 2.31
C LYS A 59 4.44 4.06 2.92
N ILE A 60 5.47 3.27 2.76
CA ILE A 60 5.45 1.85 3.09
C ILE A 60 6.21 1.62 4.37
N MET A 61 5.59 0.92 5.31
CA MET A 61 6.15 0.61 6.62
C MET A 61 6.28 -0.90 6.77
N GLY A 62 7.36 -1.34 7.40
CA GLY A 62 7.51 -2.73 7.79
C GLY A 62 7.78 -3.71 6.67
N ALA A 63 8.27 -3.23 5.51
CA ALA A 63 8.45 -4.08 4.34
C ALA A 63 9.86 -3.92 3.73
N ALA A 64 10.85 -3.58 4.53
CA ALA A 64 12.22 -3.42 4.05
C ALA A 64 12.72 -4.70 3.39
N ASP A 65 13.49 -4.53 2.31
CA ASP A 65 14.12 -5.63 1.58
C ASP A 65 13.10 -6.56 0.91
N THR A 66 11.91 -6.03 0.60
CA THR A 66 10.89 -6.81 -0.12
C THR A 66 10.58 -6.15 -1.45
N THR A 67 9.77 -6.83 -2.24
CA THR A 67 9.25 -6.31 -3.50
C THR A 67 7.74 -6.08 -3.34
N VAL A 68 7.26 -4.95 -3.82
CA VAL A 68 5.83 -4.63 -3.78
C VAL A 68 5.36 -4.35 -5.19
N THR A 69 4.06 -4.45 -5.41
CA THR A 69 3.47 -4.23 -6.73
C THR A 69 2.29 -3.28 -6.58
N PHE A 70 2.31 -2.18 -7.33
CA PHE A 70 1.13 -1.35 -7.51
C PHE A 70 0.27 -1.96 -8.60
N ILE A 71 -1.02 -2.11 -8.34
CA ILE A 71 -1.96 -2.66 -9.31
C ILE A 71 -3.11 -1.68 -9.47
N PHE A 72 -3.24 -1.10 -10.68
CA PHE A 72 -4.37 -0.26 -11.03
C PHE A 72 -5.40 -1.13 -11.72
N THR A 73 -6.64 -1.15 -11.25
CA THR A 73 -7.68 -1.98 -11.86
C THR A 73 -8.96 -1.21 -12.09
N LYS A 74 -9.63 -1.54 -13.18
CA LYS A 74 -10.98 -1.10 -13.47
C LYS A 74 -11.64 -2.23 -14.28
N GLY A 75 -12.59 -2.94 -13.66
CA GLY A 75 -13.18 -4.10 -14.31
C GLY A 75 -12.10 -5.13 -14.63
N ASP A 76 -12.00 -5.48 -15.90
CA ASP A 76 -10.99 -6.43 -16.37
C ASP A 76 -9.68 -5.77 -16.84
N LYS A 77 -9.61 -4.44 -16.78
CA LYS A 77 -8.36 -3.73 -17.07
C LYS A 77 -7.47 -3.79 -15.84
N ALA A 78 -6.20 -4.06 -16.06
CA ALA A 78 -5.22 -4.06 -14.98
C ALA A 78 -3.87 -3.59 -15.50
N SER A 79 -3.16 -2.85 -14.65
CA SER A 79 -1.84 -2.33 -14.96
C SER A 79 -1.00 -2.48 -13.71
N LYS A 80 0.16 -3.10 -13.83
CA LYS A 80 1.00 -3.44 -12.68
C LYS A 80 2.36 -2.80 -12.81
N GLN A 81 2.91 -2.39 -11.67
CA GLN A 81 4.28 -1.90 -11.61
C GLN A 81 4.93 -2.44 -10.36
N GLU A 82 6.02 -3.18 -10.53
CA GLU A 82 6.75 -3.80 -9.43
C GLU A 82 7.89 -2.92 -9.02
N LEU A 83 8.12 -2.82 -7.71
CA LEU A 83 9.14 -1.94 -7.13
C LEU A 83 9.81 -2.63 -5.96
N LYS A 84 11.07 -2.31 -5.74
CA LYS A 84 11.80 -2.79 -4.57
C LYS A 84 11.69 -1.79 -3.44
N VAL A 85 11.61 -2.29 -2.22
CA VAL A 85 11.54 -1.49 -1.00
C VAL A 85 12.85 -1.70 -0.25
N PRO A 86 13.82 -0.77 -0.37
CA PRO A 86 15.14 -1.00 0.21
C PRO A 86 15.20 -0.80 1.70
N ARG A 87 14.24 -0.10 2.28
CA ARG A 87 14.24 0.22 3.70
C ARG A 87 12.84 0.55 4.17
N SER A 88 12.66 0.71 5.49
CA SER A 88 11.38 1.09 6.08
C SER A 88 11.63 2.26 7.04
N PRO A 89 10.85 3.34 7.00
CA PRO A 89 9.78 3.62 6.04
C PRO A 89 10.33 3.98 4.66
N TYR A 90 9.52 3.77 3.65
CA TYR A 90 9.94 4.06 2.29
C TYR A 90 8.81 4.73 1.52
N ARG A 91 9.09 5.86 0.89
CA ARG A 91 8.13 6.56 0.04
C ARG A 91 8.46 6.28 -1.41
N THR A 92 7.43 5.93 -2.17
CA THR A 92 7.60 5.60 -3.57
C THR A 92 6.33 5.95 -4.32
N HIS A 93 6.36 5.83 -5.63
CA HIS A 93 5.21 6.16 -6.43
C HIS A 93 5.24 5.38 -7.74
N ALA A 94 4.08 5.38 -8.39
CA ALA A 94 3.91 4.84 -9.72
C ALA A 94 2.88 5.71 -10.43
N TYR A 95 2.67 5.48 -11.70
CA TYR A 95 1.64 6.22 -12.42
C TYR A 95 1.06 5.34 -13.52
N ARG A 96 -0.10 5.77 -13.99
CA ARG A 96 -0.69 5.22 -15.19
C ARG A 96 -1.14 6.38 -16.07
N THR A 97 -1.00 6.23 -17.36
CA THR A 97 -1.49 7.22 -18.32
C THR A 97 -2.93 6.87 -18.66
N PHE A 98 -3.80 7.86 -18.56
CA PHE A 98 -5.23 7.67 -18.78
C PHE A 98 -5.64 8.27 -20.11
N ARG A 99 -6.43 7.54 -20.87
CA ARG A 99 -6.86 7.91 -22.21
C ARG A 99 -8.34 7.67 -22.35
N LYS A 100 -8.91 8.07 -23.46
CA LYS A 100 -10.31 7.76 -23.73
C LYS A 100 -10.54 6.27 -23.61
N GLY A 101 -11.62 5.89 -22.95
CA GLY A 101 -11.92 4.51 -22.62
C GLY A 101 -11.54 4.13 -21.20
N ASP A 102 -10.79 5.00 -20.53
CA ASP A 102 -10.36 4.73 -19.17
C ASP A 102 -11.22 5.46 -18.13
N GLU A 103 -12.31 6.10 -18.57
CA GLU A 103 -13.20 6.80 -17.65
C GLU A 103 -13.84 5.84 -16.66
N GLY A 104 -14.07 6.31 -15.45
CA GLY A 104 -14.80 5.57 -14.44
C GLY A 104 -14.03 5.42 -13.14
N GLU A 105 -14.43 4.44 -12.36
CA GLU A 105 -13.85 4.22 -11.04
C GLU A 105 -12.68 3.24 -11.13
N TRP A 106 -11.57 3.65 -10.58
CA TRP A 106 -10.34 2.85 -10.54
C TRP A 106 -9.96 2.57 -9.10
N THR A 107 -9.36 1.43 -8.87
CA THR A 107 -8.76 1.10 -7.59
C THR A 107 -7.28 0.84 -7.83
N VAL A 108 -6.43 1.39 -6.96
CA VAL A 108 -5.01 1.05 -6.97
C VAL A 108 -4.71 0.38 -5.64
N LYS A 109 -4.08 -0.78 -5.72
CA LYS A 109 -3.69 -1.55 -4.54
C LYS A 109 -2.18 -1.70 -4.52
N LEU A 110 -1.62 -1.70 -3.33
CA LEU A 110 -0.21 -2.00 -3.14
C LEU A 110 -0.13 -3.37 -2.49
N ILE A 111 0.47 -4.31 -3.20
CA ILE A 111 0.52 -5.71 -2.80
C ILE A 111 1.97 -6.04 -2.45
N GLY A 112 2.17 -6.64 -1.29
CA GLY A 112 3.49 -7.06 -0.83
C GLY A 112 3.68 -8.55 -0.92
N ASP A 113 4.56 -9.08 -0.08
CA ASP A 113 4.88 -10.50 -0.06
C ASP A 113 3.62 -11.32 0.26
N GLN A 114 3.57 -12.51 -0.35
CA GLN A 114 2.46 -13.47 -0.15
C GLN A 114 1.12 -12.84 -0.50
N GLU A 115 1.13 -11.91 -1.45
CA GLU A 115 -0.05 -11.23 -1.96
C GLU A 115 -0.83 -10.48 -0.88
N ALA A 116 -0.14 -10.04 0.16
CA ALA A 116 -0.76 -9.24 1.20
C ALA A 116 -1.04 -7.83 0.69
N GLU A 117 -2.25 -7.34 0.91
CA GLU A 117 -2.58 -5.96 0.54
C GLU A 117 -2.05 -5.04 1.63
N LEU A 118 -1.16 -4.13 1.26
CA LEU A 118 -0.56 -3.19 2.20
C LEU A 118 -1.36 -1.91 2.30
N GLY A 119 -2.07 -1.54 1.26
CA GLY A 119 -2.90 -0.35 1.24
C GLY A 119 -3.59 -0.23 -0.11
N SER A 120 -4.56 0.66 -0.19
CA SER A 120 -5.29 0.88 -1.44
C SER A 120 -5.92 2.26 -1.46
N ALA A 121 -6.32 2.68 -2.66
CA ALA A 121 -7.07 3.91 -2.85
C ALA A 121 -8.00 3.73 -4.04
N THR A 122 -9.14 4.37 -3.99
CA THR A 122 -10.11 4.37 -5.07
C THR A 122 -10.25 5.79 -5.59
N PHE A 123 -10.34 5.95 -6.89
CA PHE A 123 -10.47 7.28 -7.48
C PHE A 123 -11.31 7.22 -8.74
N GLN A 124 -11.87 8.37 -9.11
CA GLN A 124 -12.73 8.52 -10.28
C GLN A 124 -11.97 9.27 -11.35
N VAL A 125 -12.13 8.85 -12.60
CA VAL A 125 -11.50 9.50 -13.73
C VAL A 125 -12.54 9.92 -14.75
N GLU A 126 -12.48 11.19 -15.13
CA GLU A 126 -13.27 11.75 -16.22
C GLU A 126 -12.27 12.29 -17.23
N ILE A 127 -12.44 11.92 -18.50
CA ILE A 127 -11.55 12.39 -19.58
C ILE A 127 -12.27 13.50 -20.34
N GLN A 128 -11.63 14.64 -20.46
CA GLN A 128 -12.16 15.79 -21.20
C GLN A 128 -11.96 15.66 -22.69
#